data_f78c1a4892d64f2eee62625a594698b7
#
_entry.id   f78c1a4892d64f2eee62625a594698b7
#
_cell.length_a   1.000
_cell.length_b   1.000
_cell.length_c   1.000
_cell.angle_alpha   90.00
_cell.angle_beta   90.00
_cell.angle_gamma   90.00
#
_symmetry.space_group_name_H-M   'P 1'
#
loop_
_entity.id
_entity.type
_entity.pdbx_description
1 polymer ?
#
loop_
_entity_poly.entity_id
_entity_poly.type
_entity_poly.pdbx_seq_one_letter_code
_entity_poly.pdbx_strand_id
1 'polypeptide(L)'
;MSELGFIRGAGGLVPDGDEAAEWFAKVKPGTRIVANVKVPRNGRFHRKFFAMLHIAYENWDKPNVATPFGAATCSAEAFRSDVTIMAGFHELRVNTRGEWRLKAKSIAWANMDEIEFDRLYSAVLDVILAKFLTNWTGDDMNKAVEAFIVGFG
;
A
#
# COMPACT_ATOMS: atom_id res chain seq x y z
N MET A 1 8.38 14.65 9.61
CA MET A 1 9.47 13.88 10.27
C MET A 1 10.16 13.05 9.22
N SER A 2 11.49 13.11 9.16
CA SER A 2 12.26 12.24 8.30
C SER A 2 12.38 10.84 8.91
N GLU A 3 12.38 9.82 8.08
CA GLU A 3 12.67 8.45 8.49
C GLU A 3 14.17 8.20 8.31
N LEU A 4 14.82 7.64 9.32
CA LEU A 4 16.23 7.30 9.28
C LEU A 4 16.39 5.77 9.20
N GLY A 5 17.25 5.32 8.29
CA GLY A 5 17.55 3.90 8.12
C GLY A 5 18.67 3.41 9.02
N PHE A 6 18.53 2.19 9.51
CA PHE A 6 19.57 1.49 10.27
C PHE A 6 19.64 0.03 9.84
N ILE A 7 20.85 -0.52 9.84
CA ILE A 7 21.11 -1.92 9.51
C ILE A 7 21.49 -2.65 10.80
N ARG A 8 21.03 -3.89 10.92
CA ARG A 8 21.45 -4.75 12.04
C ARG A 8 22.90 -5.18 11.86
N GLY A 9 23.76 -4.69 12.75
CA GLY A 9 25.12 -5.15 12.88
C GLY A 9 25.29 -6.22 13.98
N ALA A 10 26.51 -6.67 14.18
CA ALA A 10 26.84 -7.70 15.20
C ALA A 10 26.58 -7.22 16.63
N GLY A 11 26.79 -5.95 16.91
CA GLY A 11 26.64 -5.35 18.24
C GLY A 11 25.43 -4.43 18.41
N GLY A 12 24.58 -4.29 17.41
CA GLY A 12 23.44 -3.39 17.46
C GLY A 12 23.05 -2.84 16.09
N LEU A 13 22.35 -1.72 16.10
CA LEU A 13 21.95 -1.02 14.88
C LEU A 13 23.06 -0.06 14.44
N VAL A 14 23.41 -0.10 13.17
CA VAL A 14 24.34 0.86 12.54
C VAL A 14 23.60 1.74 11.55
N PRO A 15 23.96 3.03 11.44
CA PRO A 15 23.32 3.94 10.51
C PRO A 15 23.43 3.46 9.06
N ASP A 16 22.35 3.61 8.30
CA ASP A 16 22.30 3.35 6.87
C ASP A 16 22.22 4.69 6.13
N GLY A 17 23.35 5.10 5.55
CA GLY A 17 23.48 6.35 4.83
C GLY A 17 23.93 7.54 5.67
N ASP A 18 24.27 8.63 4.97
CA ASP A 18 24.91 9.82 5.57
C ASP A 18 23.99 10.55 6.56
N GLU A 19 22.71 10.67 6.24
CA GLU A 19 21.73 11.36 7.09
C GLU A 19 21.58 10.66 8.45
N ALA A 20 21.46 9.33 8.46
CA ALA A 20 21.37 8.55 9.68
C ALA A 20 22.67 8.60 10.47
N ALA A 21 23.82 8.59 9.79
CA ALA A 21 25.13 8.68 10.41
C ALA A 21 25.34 10.04 11.08
N GLU A 22 24.98 11.14 10.42
CA GLU A 22 25.06 12.50 10.98
C GLU A 22 24.16 12.66 12.21
N TRP A 23 22.93 12.17 12.13
CA TRP A 23 22.02 12.21 13.26
C TRP A 23 22.57 11.43 14.44
N PHE A 24 23.05 10.22 14.19
CA PHE A 24 23.61 9.34 15.22
C PHE A 24 24.83 9.96 15.91
N ALA A 25 25.69 10.61 15.13
CA ALA A 25 26.89 11.29 15.66
C ALA A 25 26.56 12.48 16.58
N LYS A 26 25.40 13.12 16.40
CA LYS A 26 24.93 14.23 17.25
C LYS A 26 24.35 13.74 18.59
N VAL A 27 23.96 12.49 18.69
CA VAL A 27 23.41 11.90 19.92
C VAL A 27 24.57 11.54 20.86
N LYS A 28 24.53 12.09 22.06
CA LYS A 28 25.59 11.81 23.05
C LYS A 28 25.53 10.35 23.53
N PRO A 29 26.67 9.71 23.73
CA PRO A 29 26.71 8.37 24.36
C PRO A 29 25.95 8.34 25.68
N GLY A 30 25.19 7.27 25.92
CA GLY A 30 24.36 7.13 27.13
C GLY A 30 22.98 7.77 27.03
N THR A 31 22.66 8.48 25.94
CA THR A 31 21.34 9.05 25.74
C THR A 31 20.33 7.94 25.39
N ARG A 32 19.21 7.92 26.09
CA ARG A 32 18.11 7.01 25.78
C ARG A 32 17.39 7.49 24.51
N ILE A 33 17.31 6.63 23.51
CA ILE A 33 16.59 6.86 22.28
C ILE A 33 15.31 6.04 22.31
N VAL A 34 14.18 6.67 21.97
CA VAL A 34 12.91 5.97 21.75
C VAL A 34 12.64 6.04 20.25
N ALA A 35 12.51 4.90 19.62
CA ALA A 35 12.30 4.79 18.19
C ALA A 35 11.08 3.90 17.90
N ASN A 36 10.34 4.28 16.86
CA ASN A 36 9.33 3.43 16.26
C ASN A 36 10.00 2.67 15.12
N VAL A 37 10.23 1.38 15.31
CA VAL A 37 11.01 0.56 14.39
C VAL A 37 10.08 -0.19 13.44
N LYS A 38 10.28 0.04 12.14
CA LYS A 38 9.62 -0.72 11.09
C LYS A 38 10.68 -1.50 10.33
N VAL A 39 10.47 -2.79 10.15
CA VAL A 39 11.28 -3.60 9.24
C VAL A 39 10.53 -3.67 7.93
N PRO A 40 10.98 -2.97 6.87
CA PRO A 40 10.35 -3.11 5.56
C PRO A 40 10.64 -4.52 5.04
N ARG A 41 9.68 -5.41 5.22
CA ARG A 41 9.74 -6.73 4.62
C ARG A 41 9.25 -6.64 3.19
N ASN A 42 10.14 -7.02 2.29
CA ASN A 42 9.78 -7.31 0.91
C ASN A 42 9.02 -6.19 0.19
N GLY A 43 9.70 -5.07 -0.01
CA GLY A 43 9.17 -3.96 -0.82
C GLY A 43 8.64 -4.38 -2.19
N ARG A 44 9.00 -5.59 -2.67
CA ARG A 44 8.51 -6.20 -3.90
C ARG A 44 6.99 -6.41 -3.89
N PHE A 45 6.42 -6.96 -2.83
CA PHE A 45 4.96 -7.18 -2.72
C PHE A 45 4.21 -5.86 -2.70
N HIS A 46 4.67 -4.93 -1.89
CA HIS A 46 4.09 -3.61 -1.80
C HIS A 46 4.11 -2.89 -3.15
N ARG A 47 5.25 -2.87 -3.84
CA ARG A 47 5.40 -2.22 -5.14
C ARG A 47 4.49 -2.86 -6.20
N LYS A 48 4.43 -4.18 -6.25
CA LYS A 48 3.61 -4.92 -7.21
C LYS A 48 2.12 -4.65 -7.00
N PHE A 49 1.68 -4.66 -5.76
CA PHE A 49 0.29 -4.37 -5.40
C PHE A 49 -0.12 -2.95 -5.74
N PHE A 50 0.69 -1.96 -5.34
CA PHE A 50 0.40 -0.56 -5.63
C PHE A 50 0.55 -0.21 -7.11
N ALA A 51 1.45 -0.86 -7.84
CA ALA A 51 1.54 -0.73 -9.30
C ALA A 51 0.23 -1.18 -9.98
N MET A 52 -0.31 -2.32 -9.57
CA MET A 52 -1.60 -2.81 -10.07
C MET A 52 -2.74 -1.83 -9.79
N LEU A 53 -2.84 -1.33 -8.57
CA LEU A 53 -3.86 -0.36 -8.19
C LEU A 53 -3.74 0.95 -8.95
N HIS A 54 -2.53 1.45 -9.13
CA HIS A 54 -2.25 2.68 -9.89
C HIS A 54 -2.68 2.53 -11.35
N ILE A 55 -2.26 1.45 -12.00
CA ILE A 55 -2.61 1.16 -13.38
C ILE A 55 -4.13 1.03 -13.54
N ALA A 56 -4.77 0.31 -12.64
CA ALA A 56 -6.23 0.16 -12.67
C ALA A 56 -6.95 1.49 -12.52
N TYR A 57 -6.53 2.32 -11.58
CA TYR A 57 -7.12 3.63 -11.35
C TYR A 57 -6.96 4.57 -12.54
N GLU A 58 -5.76 4.62 -13.13
CA GLU A 58 -5.47 5.51 -14.26
C GLU A 58 -6.21 5.10 -15.54
N ASN A 59 -6.48 3.81 -15.73
CA ASN A 59 -7.14 3.29 -16.92
C ASN A 59 -8.65 3.09 -16.74
N TRP A 60 -9.18 3.31 -15.56
CA TRP A 60 -10.61 3.24 -15.28
C TRP A 60 -11.31 4.56 -15.65
N ASP A 61 -12.41 4.47 -16.36
CA ASP A 61 -13.26 5.61 -16.68
C ASP A 61 -14.11 5.98 -15.45
N LYS A 62 -13.61 6.95 -14.68
CA LYS A 62 -14.17 7.31 -13.39
C LYS A 62 -15.45 8.14 -13.54
N PRO A 63 -16.51 7.84 -12.77
CA PRO A 63 -17.69 8.69 -12.76
C PRO A 63 -17.37 10.07 -12.18
N ASN A 64 -17.90 11.11 -12.82
CA ASN A 64 -17.85 12.47 -12.31
C ASN A 64 -19.23 12.82 -11.75
N VAL A 65 -19.30 13.08 -10.46
CA VAL A 65 -20.55 13.26 -9.73
C VAL A 65 -20.72 14.71 -9.32
N ALA A 66 -21.87 15.30 -9.68
CA ALA A 66 -22.25 16.62 -9.19
C ALA A 66 -22.73 16.53 -7.73
N THR A 67 -22.16 17.36 -6.87
CA THR A 67 -22.54 17.43 -5.47
C THR A 67 -22.93 18.86 -5.10
N PRO A 68 -23.60 19.09 -3.95
CA PRO A 68 -23.87 20.45 -3.46
C PRO A 68 -22.61 21.31 -3.24
N PHE A 69 -21.44 20.67 -3.17
CA PHE A 69 -20.14 21.32 -2.94
C PHE A 69 -19.25 21.38 -4.19
N GLY A 70 -19.79 21.02 -5.36
CA GLY A 70 -19.07 20.97 -6.63
C GLY A 70 -19.01 19.56 -7.23
N ALA A 71 -18.39 19.45 -8.39
CA ALA A 71 -18.18 18.16 -9.05
C ALA A 71 -17.01 17.40 -8.38
N ALA A 72 -17.18 16.10 -8.21
CA ALA A 72 -16.19 15.23 -7.59
C ALA A 72 -16.11 13.87 -8.28
N THR A 73 -14.95 13.26 -8.25
CA THR A 73 -14.72 11.90 -8.73
C THR A 73 -14.09 11.04 -7.63
N CYS A 74 -14.09 9.72 -7.84
CA CYS A 74 -13.47 8.78 -6.91
C CYS A 74 -11.96 9.04 -6.82
N SER A 75 -11.45 9.22 -5.59
CA SER A 75 -10.00 9.34 -5.36
C SER A 75 -9.29 8.00 -5.48
N ALA A 76 -7.98 8.02 -5.71
CA ALA A 76 -7.15 6.81 -5.71
C ALA A 76 -7.23 6.07 -4.38
N GLU A 77 -7.30 6.79 -3.26
CA GLU A 77 -7.43 6.19 -1.93
C GLU A 77 -8.79 5.50 -1.74
N ALA A 78 -9.88 6.14 -2.16
CA ALA A 78 -11.21 5.54 -2.12
C ALA A 78 -11.30 4.31 -3.03
N PHE A 79 -10.74 4.37 -4.22
CA PHE A 79 -10.67 3.24 -5.14
C PHE A 79 -9.94 2.05 -4.51
N ARG A 80 -8.76 2.28 -3.94
CA ARG A 80 -7.99 1.24 -3.24
C ARG A 80 -8.78 0.61 -2.10
N SER A 81 -9.44 1.43 -1.28
CA SER A 81 -10.26 0.96 -0.18
C SER A 81 -11.42 0.09 -0.68
N ASP A 82 -12.13 0.54 -1.68
CA ASP A 82 -13.31 -0.16 -2.21
C ASP A 82 -12.96 -1.49 -2.86
N VAL A 83 -11.92 -1.55 -3.68
CA VAL A 83 -11.51 -2.83 -4.30
C VAL A 83 -11.02 -3.82 -3.27
N THR A 84 -10.36 -3.37 -2.22
CA THR A 84 -9.92 -4.22 -1.11
C THR A 84 -11.11 -4.81 -0.35
N ILE A 85 -12.13 -4.00 -0.09
CA ILE A 85 -13.38 -4.45 0.53
C ILE A 85 -14.10 -5.45 -0.38
N MET A 86 -14.24 -5.15 -1.66
CA MET A 86 -14.90 -6.03 -2.63
C MET A 86 -14.18 -7.37 -2.80
N ALA A 87 -12.86 -7.37 -2.63
CA ALA A 87 -12.04 -8.60 -2.67
C ALA A 87 -12.18 -9.48 -1.41
N GLY A 88 -12.91 -9.01 -0.40
CA GLY A 88 -13.15 -9.76 0.84
C GLY A 88 -12.22 -9.40 2.00
N PHE A 89 -11.34 -8.41 1.83
CA PHE A 89 -10.41 -7.97 2.87
C PHE A 89 -10.98 -6.76 3.60
N HIS A 90 -11.90 -7.01 4.51
CA HIS A 90 -12.61 -5.96 5.25
C HIS A 90 -12.81 -6.33 6.71
N GLU A 91 -13.08 -5.32 7.51
CA GLU A 91 -13.53 -5.43 8.88
C GLU A 91 -14.82 -4.62 9.10
N LEU A 92 -15.60 -5.04 10.07
CA LEU A 92 -16.86 -4.37 10.42
C LEU A 92 -16.58 -3.21 11.39
N ARG A 93 -17.15 -2.06 11.08
CA ARG A 93 -17.15 -0.89 11.97
C ARG A 93 -18.56 -0.50 12.34
N VAL A 94 -18.79 -0.26 13.64
CA VAL A 94 -20.05 0.24 14.16
C VAL A 94 -19.79 1.58 14.85
N ASN A 95 -20.55 2.62 14.47
CA ASN A 95 -20.42 3.94 15.07
C ASN A 95 -21.24 4.05 16.36
N THR A 96 -21.19 5.22 17.01
CA THR A 96 -21.90 5.47 18.27
C THR A 96 -23.42 5.44 18.16
N ARG A 97 -23.98 5.57 16.95
CA ARG A 97 -25.42 5.51 16.66
C ARG A 97 -25.90 4.10 16.28
N GLY A 98 -25.00 3.12 16.29
CA GLY A 98 -25.30 1.74 15.90
C GLY A 98 -25.34 1.52 14.37
N GLU A 99 -24.92 2.50 13.58
CA GLU A 99 -24.79 2.35 12.14
C GLU A 99 -23.49 1.57 11.82
N TRP A 100 -23.59 0.60 10.93
CA TRP A 100 -22.44 -0.21 10.57
C TRP A 100 -21.97 0.07 9.14
N ARG A 101 -20.69 -0.14 8.92
CA ARG A 101 -20.07 -0.09 7.60
C ARG A 101 -18.89 -1.06 7.52
N LEU A 102 -18.55 -1.45 6.32
CA LEU A 102 -17.32 -2.19 6.05
C LEU A 102 -16.17 -1.19 5.86
N LYS A 103 -15.03 -1.53 6.39
CA LYS A 103 -13.78 -0.81 6.22
C LYS A 103 -12.74 -1.74 5.64
N ALA A 104 -11.91 -1.24 4.72
CA ALA A 104 -10.79 -2.00 4.19
C ALA A 104 -9.84 -2.41 5.32
N LYS A 105 -9.49 -3.69 5.33
CA LYS A 105 -8.54 -4.24 6.31
C LYS A 105 -7.15 -3.69 6.04
N SER A 106 -6.44 -3.31 7.11
CA SER A 106 -5.02 -2.95 7.01
C SER A 106 -4.21 -4.16 6.58
N ILE A 107 -3.35 -3.96 5.58
CA ILE A 107 -2.51 -5.03 5.05
C ILE A 107 -1.18 -5.02 5.78
N ALA A 108 -0.89 -6.12 6.48
CA ALA A 108 0.36 -6.27 7.24
C ALA A 108 1.48 -6.79 6.33
N TRP A 109 2.01 -5.92 5.47
CA TRP A 109 3.06 -6.28 4.50
C TRP A 109 4.27 -6.95 5.14
N ALA A 110 4.64 -6.52 6.35
CA ALA A 110 5.80 -7.03 7.08
C ALA A 110 5.68 -8.51 7.47
N ASN A 111 4.45 -9.00 7.62
CA ASN A 111 4.16 -10.36 8.07
C ASN A 111 3.60 -11.26 6.96
N MET A 112 3.50 -10.73 5.75
CA MET A 112 2.88 -11.42 4.62
C MET A 112 3.88 -12.37 3.96
N ASP A 113 3.49 -13.64 3.78
CA ASP A 113 4.21 -14.60 2.96
C ASP A 113 3.74 -14.55 1.49
N GLU A 114 4.39 -15.33 0.62
CA GLU A 114 4.04 -15.37 -0.81
C GLU A 114 2.64 -15.91 -1.06
N ILE A 115 2.20 -16.88 -0.28
CA ILE A 115 0.86 -17.48 -0.42
C ILE A 115 -0.22 -16.45 -0.07
N GLU A 116 -0.05 -15.75 1.02
CA GLU A 116 -0.95 -14.67 1.45
C GLU A 116 -0.99 -13.53 0.44
N PHE A 117 0.19 -13.15 -0.08
CA PHE A 117 0.28 -12.12 -1.11
C PHE A 117 -0.43 -12.52 -2.40
N ASP A 118 -0.21 -13.74 -2.88
CA ASP A 118 -0.87 -14.23 -4.09
C ASP A 118 -2.38 -14.26 -3.93
N ARG A 119 -2.86 -14.63 -2.76
CA ARG A 119 -4.30 -14.60 -2.45
C ARG A 119 -4.86 -13.18 -2.51
N LEU A 120 -4.22 -12.22 -1.87
CA LEU A 120 -4.62 -10.81 -1.88
C LEU A 120 -4.57 -10.24 -3.31
N TYR A 121 -3.44 -10.42 -3.99
CA TYR A 121 -3.23 -9.89 -5.33
C TYR A 121 -4.25 -10.43 -6.33
N SER A 122 -4.45 -11.75 -6.34
CA SER A 122 -5.40 -12.40 -7.23
C SER A 122 -6.84 -11.97 -6.96
N ALA A 123 -7.23 -11.88 -5.69
CA ALA A 123 -8.58 -11.47 -5.32
C ALA A 123 -8.88 -10.03 -5.73
N VAL A 124 -7.93 -9.11 -5.53
CA VAL A 124 -8.07 -7.70 -5.94
C VAL A 124 -8.04 -7.59 -7.46
N LEU A 125 -7.16 -8.31 -8.14
CA LEU A 125 -7.11 -8.34 -9.61
C LEU A 125 -8.43 -8.82 -10.21
N ASP A 126 -9.02 -9.88 -9.66
CA ASP A 126 -10.31 -10.39 -10.13
C ASP A 126 -11.42 -9.33 -10.02
N VAL A 127 -11.46 -8.57 -8.94
CA VAL A 127 -12.41 -7.46 -8.77
C VAL A 127 -12.17 -6.38 -9.82
N ILE A 128 -10.91 -6.00 -10.04
CA ILE A 128 -10.55 -4.96 -11.01
C ILE A 128 -10.99 -5.37 -12.43
N LEU A 129 -10.70 -6.60 -12.83
CA LEU A 129 -11.06 -7.09 -14.17
C LEU A 129 -12.57 -7.29 -14.33
N ALA A 130 -13.28 -7.67 -13.28
CA ALA A 130 -14.71 -7.90 -13.34
C ALA A 130 -15.54 -6.61 -13.33
N LYS A 131 -15.07 -5.56 -12.66
CA LYS A 131 -15.90 -4.37 -12.37
C LYS A 131 -15.35 -3.05 -12.91
N PHE A 132 -14.07 -2.94 -13.17
CA PHE A 132 -13.42 -1.67 -13.53
C PHE A 132 -12.76 -1.70 -14.90
N LEU A 133 -11.91 -2.68 -15.15
CA LEU A 133 -11.21 -2.86 -16.44
C LEU A 133 -11.75 -4.11 -17.16
N THR A 134 -13.01 -4.08 -17.51
CA THR A 134 -13.74 -5.22 -18.07
C THR A 134 -13.21 -5.66 -19.45
N ASN A 135 -12.46 -4.80 -20.13
CA ASN A 135 -11.82 -5.11 -21.42
C ASN A 135 -10.39 -5.65 -21.28
N TRP A 136 -9.88 -5.73 -20.06
CA TRP A 136 -8.53 -6.20 -19.79
C TRP A 136 -8.53 -7.67 -19.38
N THR A 137 -7.43 -8.35 -19.69
CA THR A 137 -7.14 -9.71 -19.19
C THR A 137 -6.10 -9.65 -18.07
N GLY A 138 -5.94 -10.76 -17.34
CA GLY A 138 -4.86 -10.89 -16.36
C GLY A 138 -3.48 -10.69 -16.98
N ASP A 139 -3.26 -11.17 -18.19
CA ASP A 139 -2.00 -10.97 -18.92
C ASP A 139 -1.75 -9.51 -19.26
N ASP A 140 -2.78 -8.76 -19.66
CA ASP A 140 -2.67 -7.33 -19.91
C ASP A 140 -2.20 -6.59 -18.65
N MET A 141 -2.80 -6.91 -17.49
CA MET A 141 -2.40 -6.32 -16.23
C MET A 141 -0.97 -6.71 -15.84
N ASN A 142 -0.61 -7.96 -15.96
CA ASN A 142 0.73 -8.44 -15.62
C ASN A 142 1.81 -7.74 -16.45
N LYS A 143 1.59 -7.59 -17.75
CA LYS A 143 2.51 -6.85 -18.63
C LYS A 143 2.62 -5.38 -18.25
N ALA A 144 1.50 -4.75 -17.94
CA ALA A 144 1.47 -3.34 -17.51
C ALA A 144 2.19 -3.14 -16.16
N VAL A 145 1.99 -4.03 -15.20
CA VAL A 145 2.66 -4.00 -13.90
C VAL A 145 4.17 -4.19 -14.05
N GLU A 146 4.61 -5.16 -14.84
CA GLU A 146 6.04 -5.37 -15.09
C GLU A 146 6.69 -4.15 -15.74
N ALA A 147 6.06 -3.57 -16.76
CA ALA A 147 6.55 -2.36 -17.41
C ALA A 147 6.61 -1.17 -16.47
N PHE A 148 5.63 -1.01 -15.59
CA PHE A 148 5.58 0.05 -14.59
C PHE A 148 6.73 -0.08 -13.57
N ILE A 149 6.96 -1.28 -13.04
CA ILE A 149 8.01 -1.53 -12.06
C ILE A 149 9.41 -1.31 -12.68
N VAL A 150 9.65 -1.80 -13.91
CA VAL A 150 10.92 -1.62 -14.60
C VAL A 150 11.19 -0.14 -14.91
N GLY A 151 10.15 0.64 -15.24
CA GLY A 151 10.27 2.07 -15.51
C GLY A 151 10.67 2.92 -14.30
N PHE A 152 10.48 2.40 -13.07
CA PHE A 152 10.81 3.09 -11.82
C PHE A 152 11.92 2.40 -11.01
N GLY A 153 12.47 1.35 -11.57
CA GLY A 153 13.55 0.60 -10.95
C GLY A 153 14.91 1.20 -11.07
#